data_580c060c51469311344db79299a6e3d9
#
_entry.id   580c060c51469311344db79299a6e3d9
#
_cell.length_a   1.000
_cell.length_b   1.000
_cell.length_c   1.000
_cell.angle_alpha   90.00
_cell.angle_beta   90.00
_cell.angle_gamma   90.00
#
_symmetry.space_group_name_H-M   'P 1'
#
loop_
_entity.id
_entity.type
_entity.pdbx_description
1 polymer ?
#
loop_
_entity_poly.entity_id
_entity_poly.type
_entity_poly.pdbx_seq_one_letter_code
_entity_poly.pdbx_strand_id
1 'polypeptide(L)'
;MSLQERLDEFRKSFESGAPPYNAPHEVIGTMHRATAELKATGIEERALKVGDRAQGFSLFNQDHVQIDSTDLLDKGPLVVSFFRGHW
;
A
#
# COMPACT_ATOMS: atom_id res chain seq x y z
N MET A 1 13.82 13.45 -15.48
CA MET A 1 12.81 12.38 -15.34
C MET A 1 12.32 12.34 -13.91
N SER A 2 11.02 12.43 -13.69
CA SER A 2 10.41 12.35 -12.36
C SER A 2 10.43 10.93 -11.83
N LEU A 3 10.21 10.77 -10.52
CA LEU A 3 10.07 9.45 -9.91
C LEU A 3 8.90 8.69 -10.53
N GLN A 4 7.78 9.36 -10.77
CA GLN A 4 6.60 8.72 -11.35
C GLN A 4 6.88 8.17 -12.77
N GLU A 5 7.58 8.93 -13.59
CA GLU A 5 7.97 8.47 -14.93
C GLU A 5 8.86 7.24 -14.87
N ARG A 6 9.82 7.20 -13.94
CA ARG A 6 10.70 6.04 -13.74
C ARG A 6 9.91 4.81 -13.29
N LEU A 7 8.95 4.99 -12.38
CA LEU A 7 8.09 3.89 -11.91
C LEU A 7 7.19 3.37 -13.03
N ASP A 8 6.68 4.27 -13.87
CA ASP A 8 5.84 3.90 -15.01
C ASP A 8 6.64 3.14 -16.08
N GLU A 9 7.86 3.55 -16.34
CA GLU A 9 8.77 2.83 -17.25
C GLU A 9 9.08 1.43 -16.72
N PHE A 10 9.37 1.31 -15.43
CA PHE A 10 9.61 0.02 -14.80
C PHE A 10 8.39 -0.90 -14.97
N ARG A 11 7.19 -0.38 -14.68
CA ARG A 11 5.95 -1.13 -14.81
C ARG A 11 5.74 -1.62 -16.23
N LYS A 12 5.90 -0.74 -17.21
CA LYS A 12 5.78 -1.09 -18.63
C LYS A 12 6.76 -2.18 -19.04
N SER A 13 8.01 -2.06 -18.61
CA SER A 13 9.05 -3.05 -18.90
C SER A 13 8.70 -4.41 -18.28
N PHE A 14 8.26 -4.43 -17.03
CA PHE A 14 7.86 -5.66 -16.36
C PHE A 14 6.65 -6.33 -17.04
N GLU A 15 5.62 -5.55 -17.31
CA GLU A 15 4.35 -6.04 -17.91
C GLU A 15 4.49 -6.45 -19.36
N SER A 16 5.53 -5.99 -20.05
CA SER A 16 5.80 -6.40 -21.45
C SER A 16 6.26 -7.84 -21.58
N GLY A 17 6.68 -8.48 -20.49
CA GLY A 17 7.28 -9.82 -20.53
C GLY A 17 8.70 -9.86 -21.05
N ALA A 18 9.32 -8.71 -21.30
CA ALA A 18 10.67 -8.60 -21.83
C ALA A 18 11.76 -8.88 -20.77
N PRO A 19 13.00 -9.24 -21.21
CA PRO A 19 14.11 -9.31 -20.28
C PRO A 19 14.34 -7.96 -19.58
N PRO A 20 14.90 -7.96 -18.37
CA PRO A 20 15.42 -9.10 -17.63
C PRO A 20 14.38 -9.88 -16.82
N TYR A 21 13.15 -9.39 -16.72
CA TYR A 21 12.14 -9.97 -15.82
C TYR A 21 11.45 -11.19 -16.43
N ASN A 22 11.21 -11.18 -17.74
CA ASN A 22 10.57 -12.29 -18.46
C ASN A 22 9.26 -12.76 -17.84
N ALA A 23 8.43 -11.82 -17.36
CA ALA A 23 7.18 -12.14 -16.69
C ALA A 23 6.20 -12.81 -17.67
N PRO A 24 5.67 -14.00 -17.35
CA PRO A 24 4.70 -14.68 -18.23
C PRO A 24 3.40 -13.84 -18.38
N HIS A 25 2.85 -13.81 -19.60
CA HIS A 25 1.59 -13.09 -19.85
C HIS A 25 0.45 -13.57 -18.98
N GLU A 26 0.38 -14.86 -18.69
CA GLU A 26 -0.63 -15.43 -17.81
C GLU A 26 -0.54 -14.86 -16.38
N VAL A 27 0.66 -14.72 -15.87
CA VAL A 27 0.90 -14.13 -14.53
C VAL A 27 0.48 -12.66 -14.52
N ILE A 28 0.88 -11.89 -15.52
CA ILE A 28 0.49 -10.48 -15.66
C ILE A 28 -1.03 -10.33 -15.74
N GLY A 29 -1.69 -11.17 -16.55
CA GLY A 29 -3.15 -11.18 -16.67
C GLY A 29 -3.84 -11.48 -15.32
N THR A 30 -3.30 -12.40 -14.54
CA THR A 30 -3.81 -12.72 -13.20
C THR A 30 -3.64 -11.54 -12.25
N MET A 31 -2.49 -10.86 -12.28
CA MET A 31 -2.24 -9.67 -11.46
C MET A 31 -3.20 -8.53 -11.80
N HIS A 32 -3.42 -8.26 -13.10
CA HIS A 32 -4.35 -7.23 -13.55
C HIS A 32 -5.78 -7.54 -13.13
N ARG A 33 -6.20 -8.80 -13.26
CA ARG A 33 -7.54 -9.23 -12.82
C ARG A 33 -7.72 -9.04 -11.31
N ALA A 34 -6.76 -9.45 -10.51
CA ALA A 34 -6.81 -9.30 -9.06
C ALA A 34 -6.93 -7.82 -8.65
N THR A 35 -6.17 -6.94 -9.30
CA THR A 35 -6.24 -5.49 -9.07
C THR A 35 -7.61 -4.93 -9.46
N ALA A 36 -8.14 -5.33 -10.61
CA ALA A 36 -9.45 -4.89 -11.07
C ALA A 36 -10.58 -5.35 -10.14
N GLU A 37 -10.52 -6.59 -9.68
CA GLU A 37 -11.49 -7.13 -8.72
C GLU A 37 -11.45 -6.36 -7.39
N LEU A 38 -10.26 -6.08 -6.89
CA LEU A 38 -10.09 -5.29 -5.66
C LEU A 38 -10.64 -3.87 -5.83
N LYS A 39 -10.35 -3.23 -6.97
CA LYS A 39 -10.88 -1.89 -7.28
C LYS A 39 -12.40 -1.88 -7.37
N ALA A 40 -13.00 -2.92 -7.95
CA ALA A 40 -14.44 -3.06 -8.07
C ALA A 40 -15.17 -3.17 -6.72
N THR A 41 -14.46 -3.52 -5.64
CA THR A 41 -15.04 -3.55 -4.28
C THR A 41 -15.32 -2.15 -3.71
N GLY A 42 -14.81 -1.08 -4.35
CA GLY A 42 -14.95 0.29 -3.85
C GLY A 42 -13.99 0.64 -2.72
N ILE A 43 -12.93 -0.16 -2.52
CA ILE A 43 -11.97 0.06 -1.43
C ILE A 43 -11.29 1.43 -1.51
N GLU A 44 -11.01 1.92 -2.71
CA GLU A 44 -10.38 3.22 -2.91
C GLU A 44 -11.28 4.37 -2.44
N GLU A 45 -12.58 4.30 -2.74
CA GLU A 45 -13.53 5.33 -2.37
C GLU A 45 -13.83 5.34 -0.86
N ARG A 46 -13.72 4.17 -0.22
CA ARG A 46 -13.94 4.05 1.24
C ARG A 46 -12.71 4.40 2.06
N ALA A 47 -11.52 4.47 1.45
CA ALA A 47 -10.30 4.83 2.16
C ALA A 47 -10.37 6.26 2.70
N LEU A 48 -9.80 6.48 3.86
CA LEU A 48 -9.69 7.81 4.44
C LEU A 48 -8.83 8.72 3.56
N LYS A 49 -9.20 9.97 3.49
CA LYS A 49 -8.53 10.99 2.69
C LYS A 49 -8.03 12.11 3.57
N VAL A 50 -7.23 12.98 2.99
CA VAL A 50 -6.74 14.19 3.68
C VAL A 50 -7.93 15.00 4.20
N GLY A 51 -7.89 15.34 5.48
CA GLY A 51 -8.97 16.05 6.16
C GLY A 51 -9.96 15.15 6.89
N ASP A 52 -9.95 13.86 6.62
CA ASP A 52 -10.79 12.89 7.31
C ASP A 52 -10.26 12.61 8.72
N ARG A 53 -11.17 12.25 9.60
CA ARG A 53 -10.80 11.84 10.96
C ARG A 53 -10.30 10.41 10.93
N ALA A 54 -9.06 10.20 11.40
CA ALA A 54 -8.48 8.87 11.52
C ALA A 54 -9.18 8.07 12.62
N GLN A 55 -9.36 6.78 12.35
CA GLN A 55 -9.91 5.84 13.31
C GLN A 55 -8.87 5.52 14.39
N GLY A 56 -9.30 5.45 15.65
CA GLY A 56 -8.44 5.02 16.74
C GLY A 56 -8.07 3.54 16.64
N PHE A 57 -6.94 3.18 17.22
CA PHE A 57 -6.50 1.79 17.25
C PHE A 57 -5.89 1.42 18.61
N SER A 58 -5.92 0.13 18.90
CA SER A 58 -5.24 -0.49 20.03
C SER A 58 -4.61 -1.79 19.53
N LEU A 59 -3.29 -1.81 19.42
CA LEU A 59 -2.55 -2.91 18.83
C LEU A 59 -1.34 -3.28 19.70
N PHE A 60 -0.91 -4.53 19.60
CA PHE A 60 0.31 -5.00 20.24
C PHE A 60 1.54 -4.67 19.40
N ASN A 61 2.60 -4.18 20.06
CA ASN A 61 3.89 -3.98 19.40
C ASN A 61 4.70 -5.30 19.36
N GLN A 62 5.95 -5.23 18.88
CA GLN A 62 6.84 -6.40 18.78
C GLN A 62 7.21 -7.02 20.14
N ASP A 63 7.06 -6.28 21.25
CA ASP A 63 7.31 -6.76 22.60
C ASP A 63 6.04 -7.25 23.30
N HIS A 64 4.95 -7.42 22.54
CA HIS A 64 3.62 -7.81 23.03
C HIS A 64 3.04 -6.82 24.04
N VAL A 65 3.43 -5.56 23.97
CA VAL A 65 2.86 -4.47 24.76
C VAL A 65 1.77 -3.80 23.98
N GLN A 66 0.60 -3.62 24.60
CA GLN A 66 -0.53 -2.96 23.97
C GLN A 66 -0.28 -1.45 23.83
N ILE A 67 -0.44 -0.95 22.62
CA ILE A 67 -0.27 0.46 22.27
C ILE A 67 -1.61 1.02 21.81
N ASP A 68 -2.07 2.08 22.48
CA ASP A 68 -3.30 2.78 22.14
C ASP A 68 -2.98 4.11 21.44
N SER A 69 -3.67 4.38 20.34
CA SER A 69 -3.49 5.64 19.60
C SER A 69 -3.83 6.87 20.46
N THR A 70 -4.79 6.75 21.34
CA THR A 70 -5.19 7.84 22.26
C THR A 70 -4.03 8.26 23.16
N ASP A 71 -3.31 7.29 23.73
CA ASP A 71 -2.16 7.55 24.59
C ASP A 71 -1.02 8.24 23.85
N LEU A 72 -0.79 7.83 22.59
CA LEU A 72 0.22 8.45 21.73
C LEU A 72 -0.15 9.90 21.38
N LEU A 73 -1.42 10.14 21.03
CA LEU A 73 -1.92 11.47 20.68
C LEU A 73 -1.90 12.45 21.87
N ASP A 74 -2.05 11.96 23.08
CA ASP A 74 -1.92 12.77 24.30
C ASP A 74 -0.51 13.34 24.48
N LYS A 75 0.50 12.69 23.88
CA LYS A 75 1.90 13.12 23.94
C LYS A 75 2.30 14.06 22.81
N GLY A 76 1.50 14.15 21.75
CA GLY A 76 1.77 14.99 20.59
C GLY A 76 1.22 14.41 19.29
N PRO A 77 1.55 15.02 18.15
CA PRO A 77 1.14 14.51 16.85
C PRO A 77 1.68 13.12 16.57
N LEU A 78 0.90 12.33 15.83
CA LEU A 78 1.23 10.95 15.47
C LEU A 78 1.40 10.83 13.96
N VAL A 79 2.53 10.27 13.54
CA VAL A 79 2.76 9.90 12.14
C VAL A 79 2.57 8.40 12.00
N VAL A 80 1.71 7.98 11.09
CA VAL A 80 1.43 6.56 10.82
C VAL A 80 1.94 6.22 9.42
N SER A 81 2.77 5.18 9.35
CA SER A 81 3.31 4.70 8.08
C SER A 81 2.94 3.23 7.88
N PHE A 82 2.37 2.93 6.72
CA PHE A 82 2.03 1.56 6.35
C PHE A 82 3.07 1.02 5.38
N PHE A 83 3.50 -0.23 5.60
CA PHE A 83 4.44 -0.89 4.72
C PHE A 83 4.23 -2.41 4.75
N ARG A 84 4.67 -3.08 3.70
CA ARG A 84 4.50 -4.54 3.60
C ARG A 84 5.56 -5.34 4.33
N GLY A 85 6.72 -4.79 4.52
CA GLY A 85 7.84 -5.43 5.19
C GLY A 85 9.05 -4.50 5.19
N HIS A 86 10.12 -4.90 5.82
CA HIS A 86 11.31 -4.07 5.95
C HIS A 86 12.49 -4.62 5.14
N TRP A 87 12.19 -5.22 4.01
CA TRP A 87 13.20 -5.67 3.06
C TRP A 87 13.71 -4.55 2.16
#